data_3489c1347902af914f045273ced419c9
#
_entry.id   3489c1347902af914f045273ced419c9
#
_cell.length_a   1.000
_cell.length_b   1.000
_cell.length_c   1.000
_cell.angle_alpha   90.00
_cell.angle_beta   90.00
_cell.angle_gamma   90.00
#
_symmetry.space_group_name_H-M   'P 1'
#
loop_
_entity.id
_entity.type
_entity.pdbx_description
1 polymer ?
#
loop_
_entity_poly.entity_id
_entity_poly.type
_entity_poly.pdbx_seq_one_letter_code
_entity_poly.pdbx_strand_id
1 'polypeptide(L)'
;MVVMDVFETYRVEIEKGIENSLEEFGSKGLSIRAPVEYSLTSGGKRIRPMLVCMIAKGLGMNRDVLDSALAIEFIHTSTLIADDLPCMDDDDERRGRPTVHKAFDEASALLASYALIPAAYSRIRLNAKKLKSQGVDPKEVDIAYDIISDVTDKNFGVNGVLGGQYEDMFFKNDGPEYVQSIINKKTGALFEIACVSGWLFGGGDSLCVPKIIEFSQNFGLLFQMKDDILDIHQDGQDVGLNYALLFGLDAAKELLNTSMDKCISLLNHLRQYGLKDTLELEMLIEYMGIRDY
;
A
#
# COMPACT_ATOMS: atom_id res chain seq x y z
N MET A 1 11.38 -18.80 10.27
CA MET A 1 11.00 -18.50 11.65
C MET A 1 11.27 -17.03 11.98
N VAL A 2 12.50 -16.53 11.94
CA VAL A 2 12.83 -15.11 12.27
C VAL A 2 12.10 -14.05 11.43
N VAL A 3 11.94 -14.26 10.11
CA VAL A 3 11.27 -13.31 9.20
C VAL A 3 9.80 -13.12 9.56
N MET A 4 9.10 -14.22 9.82
CA MET A 4 7.66 -14.18 10.16
C MET A 4 7.42 -13.52 11.53
N ASP A 5 8.34 -13.67 12.48
CA ASP A 5 8.26 -13.05 13.81
C ASP A 5 8.42 -11.51 13.72
N VAL A 6 9.29 -11.02 12.82
CA VAL A 6 9.46 -9.57 12.57
C VAL A 6 8.18 -8.98 11.97
N PHE A 7 7.64 -9.60 10.93
CA PHE A 7 6.42 -9.12 10.26
C PHE A 7 5.21 -9.17 11.20
N GLU A 8 5.12 -10.19 12.05
CA GLU A 8 4.06 -10.31 13.05
C GLU A 8 4.09 -9.16 14.06
N THR A 9 5.28 -8.72 14.48
CA THR A 9 5.40 -7.55 15.38
C THR A 9 4.78 -6.30 14.78
N TYR A 10 5.08 -5.99 13.52
CA TYR A 10 4.47 -4.85 12.82
C TYR A 10 2.97 -5.06 12.63
N ARG A 11 2.55 -6.26 12.25
CA ARG A 11 1.14 -6.58 12.05
C ARG A 11 0.32 -6.33 13.32
N VAL A 12 0.79 -6.81 14.48
CA VAL A 12 0.13 -6.59 15.78
C VAL A 12 0.00 -5.11 16.11
N GLU A 13 1.05 -4.31 15.87
CA GLU A 13 1.03 -2.86 16.11
C GLU A 13 0.01 -2.15 15.20
N ILE A 14 0.00 -2.51 13.90
CA ILE A 14 -0.92 -1.95 12.91
C ILE A 14 -2.38 -2.34 13.25
N GLU A 15 -2.66 -3.61 13.56
CA GLU A 15 -4.00 -4.07 13.93
C GLU A 15 -4.52 -3.36 15.18
N LYS A 16 -3.67 -3.20 16.19
CA LYS A 16 -4.02 -2.41 17.38
C LYS A 16 -4.28 -0.93 17.04
N GLY A 17 -3.51 -0.37 16.11
CA GLY A 17 -3.73 0.99 15.60
C GLY A 17 -5.08 1.11 14.88
N ILE A 18 -5.44 0.13 14.05
CA ILE A 18 -6.74 0.04 13.39
C ILE A 18 -7.87 0.00 14.44
N GLU A 19 -7.80 -0.91 15.41
CA GLU A 19 -8.80 -1.02 16.47
C GLU A 19 -9.01 0.30 17.23
N ASN A 20 -7.92 0.97 17.60
CA ASN A 20 -7.98 2.26 18.29
C ASN A 20 -8.57 3.39 17.43
N SER A 21 -8.55 3.27 16.12
CA SER A 21 -9.06 4.27 15.17
C SER A 21 -10.56 4.16 14.90
N LEU A 22 -11.19 3.04 15.25
CA LEU A 22 -12.57 2.76 14.86
C LEU A 22 -13.60 3.76 15.42
N GLU A 23 -13.30 4.41 16.55
CA GLU A 23 -14.20 5.40 17.15
C GLU A 23 -14.38 6.67 16.29
N GLU A 24 -13.43 6.98 15.40
CA GLU A 24 -13.57 8.12 14.47
C GLU A 24 -14.67 7.93 13.41
N PHE A 25 -15.07 6.68 13.17
CA PHE A 25 -16.16 6.33 12.25
C PHE A 25 -17.54 6.31 12.92
N GLY A 26 -17.63 6.72 14.18
CA GLY A 26 -18.86 6.79 14.96
C GLY A 26 -18.99 5.75 16.05
N SER A 27 -20.09 5.83 16.80
CA SER A 27 -20.39 4.89 17.88
C SER A 27 -20.83 3.52 17.34
N LYS A 28 -20.71 2.49 18.16
CA LYS A 28 -21.31 1.17 17.86
C LYS A 28 -22.82 1.33 17.75
N GLY A 29 -23.42 0.75 16.71
CA GLY A 29 -24.85 0.80 16.42
C GLY A 29 -25.13 1.25 15.00
N LEU A 30 -26.17 2.05 14.76
CA LEU A 30 -26.52 2.55 13.43
C LEU A 30 -25.55 3.67 13.02
N SER A 31 -24.43 3.30 12.43
CA SER A 31 -23.41 4.24 11.94
C SER A 31 -22.57 3.57 10.83
N ILE A 32 -21.84 4.40 10.08
CA ILE A 32 -20.90 3.93 9.06
C ILE A 32 -19.76 3.08 9.64
N ARG A 33 -19.60 3.08 10.95
CA ARG A 33 -18.57 2.30 11.63
C ARG A 33 -18.68 0.81 11.33
N ALA A 34 -19.87 0.23 11.30
CA ALA A 34 -20.05 -1.22 11.15
C ALA A 34 -19.43 -1.76 9.83
N PRO A 35 -19.73 -1.24 8.62
CA PRO A 35 -19.09 -1.69 7.39
C PRO A 35 -17.60 -1.30 7.30
N VAL A 36 -17.17 -0.18 7.88
CA VAL A 36 -15.76 0.21 7.96
C VAL A 36 -14.97 -0.76 8.86
N GLU A 37 -15.45 -1.01 10.08
CA GLU A 37 -14.86 -1.96 11.02
C GLU A 37 -14.78 -3.36 10.41
N TYR A 38 -15.85 -3.81 9.76
CA TYR A 38 -15.91 -5.11 9.08
C TYR A 38 -14.78 -5.26 8.05
N SER A 39 -14.54 -4.24 7.22
CA SER A 39 -13.51 -4.28 6.20
C SER A 39 -12.10 -4.13 6.77
N LEU A 40 -11.86 -3.15 7.65
CA LEU A 40 -10.55 -2.91 8.26
C LEU A 40 -10.05 -4.11 9.09
N THR A 41 -10.96 -4.83 9.75
CA THR A 41 -10.62 -5.99 10.59
C THR A 41 -10.73 -7.33 9.86
N SER A 42 -10.86 -7.32 8.53
CA SER A 42 -10.90 -8.55 7.72
C SER A 42 -9.55 -9.28 7.60
N GLY A 43 -8.51 -8.79 8.25
CA GLY A 43 -7.14 -9.31 8.16
C GLY A 43 -6.39 -8.81 6.93
N GLY A 44 -5.38 -9.57 6.51
CA GLY A 44 -4.52 -9.25 5.37
C GLY A 44 -3.05 -9.20 5.76
N LYS A 45 -2.17 -9.15 4.76
CA LYS A 45 -0.71 -9.19 4.95
C LYS A 45 -0.14 -7.87 5.51
N ARG A 46 -0.87 -6.77 5.44
CA ARG A 46 -0.48 -5.43 5.92
C ARG A 46 0.88 -4.93 5.37
N ILE A 47 1.26 -5.34 4.17
CA ILE A 47 2.57 -5.03 3.57
C ILE A 47 2.80 -3.52 3.43
N ARG A 48 1.80 -2.78 2.93
CA ARG A 48 1.91 -1.34 2.71
C ARG A 48 2.16 -0.55 4.00
N PRO A 49 1.37 -0.72 5.07
CA PRO A 49 1.66 -0.05 6.34
C PRO A 49 2.96 -0.55 7.00
N MET A 50 3.35 -1.83 6.83
CA MET A 50 4.64 -2.33 7.31
C MET A 50 5.81 -1.61 6.65
N LEU A 51 5.76 -1.35 5.33
CA LEU A 51 6.80 -0.60 4.61
C LEU A 51 7.01 0.80 5.19
N VAL A 52 5.93 1.52 5.54
CA VAL A 52 6.05 2.83 6.23
C VAL A 52 6.88 2.70 7.49
N CYS A 53 6.54 1.73 8.34
CA CYS A 53 7.21 1.52 9.63
C CYS A 53 8.65 1.04 9.46
N MET A 54 8.93 0.10 8.54
CA MET A 54 10.27 -0.45 8.30
C MET A 54 11.22 0.60 7.75
N ILE A 55 10.79 1.43 6.79
CA ILE A 55 11.60 2.52 6.24
C ILE A 55 11.93 3.54 7.34
N ALA A 56 10.95 3.97 8.12
CA ALA A 56 11.16 4.91 9.21
C ALA A 56 12.10 4.34 10.29
N LYS A 57 11.94 3.07 10.65
CA LYS A 57 12.84 2.38 11.59
C LYS A 57 14.26 2.28 11.04
N GLY A 58 14.41 1.96 9.76
CA GLY A 58 15.70 1.86 9.08
C GLY A 58 16.51 3.17 9.10
N LEU A 59 15.86 4.32 9.17
CA LEU A 59 16.50 5.62 9.35
C LEU A 59 17.07 5.81 10.77
N GLY A 60 16.57 5.06 11.76
CA GLY A 60 17.08 5.06 13.13
C GLY A 60 16.83 6.33 13.94
N MET A 61 15.87 7.16 13.53
CA MET A 61 15.48 8.39 14.22
C MET A 61 14.39 8.17 15.28
N ASN A 62 13.87 6.96 15.41
CA ASN A 62 12.83 6.55 16.37
C ASN A 62 11.56 7.42 16.31
N ARG A 63 11.17 7.84 15.12
CA ARG A 63 9.96 8.64 14.89
C ARG A 63 8.73 7.74 14.79
N ASP A 64 7.65 8.17 15.41
CA ASP A 64 6.37 7.48 15.31
C ASP A 64 5.67 7.83 13.99
N VAL A 65 5.47 6.83 13.16
CA VAL A 65 4.84 6.94 11.83
C VAL A 65 3.58 6.10 11.71
N LEU A 66 3.05 5.60 12.84
CA LEU A 66 1.90 4.70 12.83
C LEU A 66 0.66 5.34 12.20
N ASP A 67 0.38 6.61 12.45
CA ASP A 67 -0.75 7.29 11.82
C ASP A 67 -0.63 7.33 10.29
N SER A 68 0.58 7.54 9.74
CA SER A 68 0.82 7.44 8.29
C SER A 68 0.66 6.01 7.78
N ALA A 69 1.11 5.01 8.53
CA ALA A 69 0.91 3.60 8.18
C ALA A 69 -0.59 3.25 8.11
N LEU A 70 -1.38 3.74 9.07
CA LEU A 70 -2.85 3.58 9.06
C LEU A 70 -3.50 4.32 7.89
N ALA A 71 -3.01 5.50 7.52
CA ALA A 71 -3.52 6.24 6.36
C ALA A 71 -3.45 5.40 5.09
N ILE A 72 -2.32 4.74 4.84
CA ILE A 72 -2.15 3.88 3.66
C ILE A 72 -3.09 2.69 3.70
N GLU A 73 -3.28 2.08 4.86
CA GLU A 73 -4.22 0.96 4.98
C GLU A 73 -5.66 1.40 4.78
N PHE A 74 -6.03 2.62 5.22
CA PHE A 74 -7.37 3.16 4.97
C PHE A 74 -7.62 3.42 3.48
N ILE A 75 -6.66 4.03 2.77
CA ILE A 75 -6.76 4.20 1.31
C ILE A 75 -6.88 2.84 0.63
N HIS A 76 -6.01 1.89 0.97
CA HIS A 76 -6.04 0.55 0.39
C HIS A 76 -7.37 -0.17 0.66
N THR A 77 -7.89 -0.08 1.88
CA THR A 77 -9.19 -0.69 2.22
C THR A 77 -10.32 -0.02 1.46
N SER A 78 -10.27 1.31 1.27
CA SER A 78 -11.30 2.03 0.48
C SER A 78 -11.34 1.55 -0.97
N THR A 79 -10.18 1.30 -1.59
CA THR A 79 -10.12 0.75 -2.96
C THR A 79 -10.66 -0.66 -3.04
N LEU A 80 -10.29 -1.54 -2.10
CA LEU A 80 -10.81 -2.91 -2.07
C LEU A 80 -12.33 -2.98 -1.93
N ILE A 81 -12.92 -2.13 -1.06
CA ILE A 81 -14.39 -2.06 -0.92
C ILE A 81 -15.05 -1.63 -2.23
N ALA A 82 -14.45 -0.65 -2.92
CA ALA A 82 -14.98 -0.14 -4.19
C ALA A 82 -14.82 -1.17 -5.32
N ASP A 83 -13.66 -1.84 -5.38
CA ASP A 83 -13.36 -2.86 -6.39
C ASP A 83 -14.31 -4.06 -6.28
N ASP A 84 -14.71 -4.46 -5.07
CA ASP A 84 -15.65 -5.57 -4.82
C ASP A 84 -17.09 -5.29 -5.27
N LEU A 85 -17.48 -4.04 -5.57
CA LEU A 85 -18.86 -3.69 -5.91
C LEU A 85 -19.35 -4.35 -7.22
N PRO A 86 -20.67 -4.62 -7.37
CA PRO A 86 -21.24 -5.21 -8.59
C PRO A 86 -21.00 -4.43 -9.88
N CYS A 87 -20.70 -3.13 -9.79
CA CYS A 87 -20.35 -2.30 -10.94
C CYS A 87 -18.85 -2.31 -11.28
N MET A 88 -18.04 -3.06 -10.54
CA MET A 88 -16.61 -3.22 -10.69
C MET A 88 -16.28 -4.71 -10.90
N ASP A 89 -15.60 -5.36 -9.94
CA ASP A 89 -15.17 -6.76 -10.06
C ASP A 89 -16.30 -7.76 -9.68
N ASP A 90 -17.37 -7.31 -8.99
CA ASP A 90 -18.53 -8.10 -8.50
C ASP A 90 -18.11 -9.32 -7.66
N ASP A 91 -17.12 -9.13 -6.79
CA ASP A 91 -16.59 -10.18 -5.94
C ASP A 91 -17.56 -10.51 -4.78
N ASP A 92 -17.87 -11.80 -4.60
CA ASP A 92 -18.71 -12.28 -3.50
C ASP A 92 -17.94 -12.41 -2.18
N GLU A 93 -16.64 -12.74 -2.26
CA GLU A 93 -15.78 -13.00 -1.11
C GLU A 93 -14.42 -12.30 -1.22
N ARG A 94 -13.93 -11.81 -0.08
CA ARG A 94 -12.60 -11.26 0.07
C ARG A 94 -11.96 -11.75 1.37
N ARG A 95 -10.76 -12.34 1.27
CA ARG A 95 -10.03 -12.91 2.42
C ARG A 95 -10.87 -13.95 3.19
N GLY A 96 -11.65 -14.78 2.49
CA GLY A 96 -12.48 -15.84 3.07
C GLY A 96 -13.71 -15.34 3.83
N ARG A 97 -14.13 -14.09 3.59
CA ARG A 97 -15.35 -13.50 4.16
C ARG A 97 -16.17 -12.84 3.04
N PRO A 98 -17.51 -12.78 3.17
CA PRO A 98 -18.33 -12.01 2.24
C PRO A 98 -17.80 -10.58 2.08
N THR A 99 -17.83 -10.04 0.87
CA THR A 99 -17.48 -8.64 0.62
C THR A 99 -18.43 -7.69 1.33
N VAL A 100 -18.06 -6.41 1.48
CA VAL A 100 -18.87 -5.46 2.28
C VAL A 100 -20.27 -5.32 1.70
N HIS A 101 -20.42 -5.27 0.36
CA HIS A 101 -21.74 -5.13 -0.27
C HIS A 101 -22.60 -6.39 -0.10
N LYS A 102 -22.00 -7.58 0.08
CA LYS A 102 -22.74 -8.84 0.37
C LYS A 102 -23.09 -8.94 1.86
N ALA A 103 -22.20 -8.49 2.75
CA ALA A 103 -22.43 -8.55 4.20
C ALA A 103 -23.42 -7.48 4.69
N PHE A 104 -23.51 -6.34 4.02
CA PHE A 104 -24.40 -5.23 4.33
C PHE A 104 -25.30 -4.92 3.12
N ASP A 105 -24.88 -3.98 2.29
CA ASP A 105 -25.50 -3.59 1.03
C ASP A 105 -24.53 -2.69 0.22
N GLU A 106 -24.85 -2.42 -1.05
CA GLU A 106 -24.02 -1.60 -1.94
C GLU A 106 -23.86 -0.15 -1.44
N ALA A 107 -24.92 0.45 -0.89
CA ALA A 107 -24.87 1.82 -0.39
C ALA A 107 -23.95 1.91 0.84
N SER A 108 -24.02 0.95 1.74
CA SER A 108 -23.12 0.84 2.91
C SER A 108 -21.68 0.65 2.48
N ALA A 109 -21.41 -0.19 1.48
CA ALA A 109 -20.08 -0.40 0.93
C ALA A 109 -19.51 0.89 0.31
N LEU A 110 -20.28 1.55 -0.55
CA LEU A 110 -19.87 2.81 -1.19
C LEU A 110 -19.58 3.91 -0.16
N LEU A 111 -20.44 4.06 0.83
CA LEU A 111 -20.26 5.06 1.88
C LEU A 111 -19.07 4.72 2.81
N ALA A 112 -18.82 3.44 3.09
CA ALA A 112 -17.65 2.99 3.85
C ALA A 112 -16.35 3.31 3.10
N SER A 113 -16.29 3.01 1.79
CA SER A 113 -15.18 3.40 0.93
C SER A 113 -14.92 4.91 0.99
N TYR A 114 -15.97 5.72 0.82
CA TYR A 114 -15.83 7.19 0.89
C TYR A 114 -15.40 7.70 2.26
N ALA A 115 -15.84 7.09 3.36
CA ALA A 115 -15.47 7.51 4.71
C ALA A 115 -13.99 7.29 5.03
N LEU A 116 -13.38 6.24 4.47
CA LEU A 116 -11.97 5.92 4.67
C LEU A 116 -11.02 6.94 4.02
N ILE A 117 -11.43 7.58 2.93
CA ILE A 117 -10.59 8.54 2.19
C ILE A 117 -10.26 9.77 3.05
N PRO A 118 -11.22 10.57 3.55
CA PRO A 118 -10.92 11.71 4.40
C PRO A 118 -10.28 11.31 5.73
N ALA A 119 -10.59 10.11 6.25
CA ALA A 119 -9.92 9.57 7.44
C ALA A 119 -8.42 9.34 7.17
N ALA A 120 -8.03 8.84 6.01
CA ALA A 120 -6.62 8.66 5.63
C ALA A 120 -5.87 10.00 5.58
N TYR A 121 -6.41 11.01 4.92
CA TYR A 121 -5.80 12.36 4.91
C TYR A 121 -5.70 12.95 6.32
N SER A 122 -6.72 12.72 7.16
CA SER A 122 -6.67 13.13 8.56
C SER A 122 -5.54 12.45 9.31
N ARG A 123 -5.27 11.17 9.06
CA ARG A 123 -4.17 10.41 9.68
C ARG A 123 -2.79 10.96 9.26
N ILE A 124 -2.55 11.27 7.99
CA ILE A 124 -1.31 11.92 7.56
C ILE A 124 -1.09 13.24 8.32
N ARG A 125 -2.14 14.07 8.42
CA ARG A 125 -2.09 15.33 9.18
C ARG A 125 -1.86 15.10 10.68
N LEU A 126 -2.45 14.08 11.28
CA LEU A 126 -2.24 13.73 12.69
C LEU A 126 -0.80 13.28 12.93
N ASN A 127 -0.20 12.50 12.02
CA ASN A 127 1.21 12.12 12.12
C ASN A 127 2.13 13.34 12.14
N ALA A 128 1.91 14.31 11.24
CA ALA A 128 2.67 15.55 11.23
C ALA A 128 2.54 16.33 12.56
N LYS A 129 1.32 16.46 13.12
CA LYS A 129 1.10 17.09 14.41
C LYS A 129 1.81 16.36 15.55
N LYS A 130 1.78 15.02 15.53
CA LYS A 130 2.41 14.17 16.54
C LYS A 130 3.93 14.35 16.53
N LEU A 131 4.57 14.35 15.38
CA LEU A 131 6.01 14.59 15.24
C LEU A 131 6.42 15.96 15.78
N LYS A 132 5.66 17.01 15.46
CA LYS A 132 5.89 18.35 16.04
C LYS A 132 5.77 18.36 17.57
N SER A 133 4.77 17.66 18.13
CA SER A 133 4.59 17.54 19.58
C SER A 133 5.71 16.74 20.26
N GLN A 134 6.38 15.88 19.52
CA GLN A 134 7.55 15.11 19.96
C GLN A 134 8.87 15.89 19.82
N GLY A 135 8.83 17.13 19.38
CA GLY A 135 9.99 18.01 19.31
C GLY A 135 10.76 17.95 17.98
N VAL A 136 10.20 17.32 16.94
CA VAL A 136 10.78 17.39 15.58
C VAL A 136 10.61 18.84 15.07
N ASP A 137 11.62 19.34 14.35
CA ASP A 137 11.57 20.70 13.79
C ASP A 137 10.29 20.92 12.97
N PRO A 138 9.45 21.88 13.32
CA PRO A 138 8.21 22.16 12.62
C PRO A 138 8.38 22.42 11.13
N LYS A 139 9.48 23.06 10.71
CA LYS A 139 9.75 23.32 9.30
C LYS A 139 10.04 22.04 8.52
N GLU A 140 10.81 21.13 9.11
CA GLU A 140 11.08 19.82 8.52
C GLU A 140 9.76 19.04 8.35
N VAL A 141 8.92 19.02 9.39
CA VAL A 141 7.64 18.31 9.35
C VAL A 141 6.67 18.94 8.35
N ASP A 142 6.65 20.27 8.21
CA ASP A 142 5.79 20.95 7.24
C ASP A 142 6.20 20.60 5.80
N ILE A 143 7.49 20.65 5.49
CA ILE A 143 8.02 20.22 4.18
C ILE A 143 7.66 18.75 3.89
N ALA A 144 7.87 17.87 4.87
CA ALA A 144 7.52 16.45 4.74
C ALA A 144 6.02 16.27 4.47
N TYR A 145 5.17 16.97 5.23
CA TYR A 145 3.72 16.91 5.08
C TYR A 145 3.25 17.40 3.70
N ASP A 146 3.80 18.51 3.22
CA ASP A 146 3.44 19.07 1.90
C ASP A 146 3.81 18.08 0.79
N ILE A 147 5.03 17.52 0.80
CA ILE A 147 5.45 16.52 -0.20
C ILE A 147 4.59 15.25 -0.13
N ILE A 148 4.31 14.73 1.07
CA ILE A 148 3.47 13.54 1.25
C ILE A 148 2.05 13.81 0.75
N SER A 149 1.51 15.00 1.00
CA SER A 149 0.18 15.39 0.51
C SER A 149 0.14 15.43 -1.02
N ASP A 150 1.11 16.07 -1.66
CA ASP A 150 1.23 16.12 -3.14
C ASP A 150 1.36 14.71 -3.74
N VAL A 151 2.19 13.86 -3.14
CA VAL A 151 2.37 12.46 -3.56
C VAL A 151 1.07 11.67 -3.38
N THR A 152 0.33 11.91 -2.28
CA THR A 152 -0.95 11.24 -2.04
C THR A 152 -2.00 11.68 -3.04
N ASP A 153 -2.15 12.97 -3.30
CA ASP A 153 -3.10 13.51 -4.25
C ASP A 153 -2.85 12.98 -5.67
N LYS A 154 -1.58 12.99 -6.10
CA LYS A 154 -1.17 12.44 -7.40
C LYS A 154 -1.48 10.95 -7.51
N ASN A 155 -1.08 10.16 -6.51
CA ASN A 155 -1.07 8.70 -6.58
C ASN A 155 -2.42 8.06 -6.22
N PHE A 156 -3.27 8.72 -5.46
CA PHE A 156 -4.65 8.25 -5.26
C PHE A 156 -5.58 8.74 -6.37
N GLY A 157 -5.28 9.86 -7.02
CA GLY A 157 -6.09 10.50 -8.05
C GLY A 157 -6.05 9.84 -9.43
N VAL A 158 -6.39 10.64 -10.45
CA VAL A 158 -6.51 10.20 -11.86
C VAL A 158 -5.19 9.75 -12.49
N ASN A 159 -4.06 10.17 -11.94
CA ASN A 159 -2.73 9.77 -12.40
C ASN A 159 -2.16 8.57 -11.61
N GLY A 160 -2.91 8.04 -10.66
CA GLY A 160 -2.55 6.91 -9.80
C GLY A 160 -3.65 5.86 -9.78
N VAL A 161 -4.07 5.46 -8.56
CA VAL A 161 -4.96 4.31 -8.33
C VAL A 161 -6.27 4.40 -9.10
N LEU A 162 -6.98 5.54 -9.04
CA LEU A 162 -8.28 5.68 -9.72
C LEU A 162 -8.12 5.62 -11.24
N GLY A 163 -7.09 6.27 -11.80
CA GLY A 163 -6.79 6.19 -13.23
C GLY A 163 -6.34 4.79 -13.65
N GLY A 164 -5.51 4.14 -12.83
CA GLY A 164 -5.06 2.77 -13.05
C GLY A 164 -6.21 1.75 -13.05
N GLN A 165 -7.14 1.87 -12.10
CA GLN A 165 -8.34 1.04 -12.05
C GLN A 165 -9.23 1.27 -13.28
N TYR A 166 -9.43 2.53 -13.70
CA TYR A 166 -10.19 2.82 -14.91
C TYR A 166 -9.52 2.21 -16.17
N GLU A 167 -8.21 2.37 -16.31
CA GLU A 167 -7.46 1.79 -17.43
C GLU A 167 -7.49 0.25 -17.42
N ASP A 168 -7.48 -0.38 -16.24
CA ASP A 168 -7.59 -1.83 -16.07
C ASP A 168 -8.97 -2.35 -16.51
N MET A 169 -10.06 -1.71 -16.07
CA MET A 169 -11.44 -2.08 -16.47
C MET A 169 -11.70 -1.96 -17.97
N PHE A 170 -11.09 -0.98 -18.63
CA PHE A 170 -11.28 -0.73 -20.06
C PHE A 170 -10.02 -1.07 -20.87
N PHE A 171 -9.25 -2.04 -20.36
CA PHE A 171 -7.97 -2.46 -20.90
C PHE A 171 -7.99 -2.77 -22.39
N LYS A 172 -7.00 -2.23 -23.10
CA LYS A 172 -6.65 -2.61 -24.47
C LYS A 172 -5.18 -3.00 -24.49
N ASN A 173 -4.86 -4.17 -25.00
CA ASN A 173 -3.47 -4.64 -25.02
C ASN A 173 -2.63 -3.83 -26.02
N ASP A 174 -1.93 -2.82 -25.49
CA ASP A 174 -0.99 -1.96 -26.24
C ASP A 174 0.48 -2.30 -25.93
N GLY A 175 0.75 -3.51 -25.44
CA GLY A 175 2.09 -4.04 -25.19
C GLY A 175 2.54 -3.97 -23.73
N PRO A 176 3.72 -4.55 -23.42
CA PRO A 176 4.18 -4.75 -22.05
C PRO A 176 4.43 -3.44 -21.27
N GLU A 177 4.90 -2.38 -21.92
CA GLU A 177 5.14 -1.08 -21.28
C GLU A 177 3.84 -0.42 -20.83
N TYR A 178 2.77 -0.54 -21.63
CA TYR A 178 1.45 -0.04 -21.25
C TYR A 178 0.88 -0.80 -20.05
N VAL A 179 0.98 -2.12 -20.06
CA VAL A 179 0.56 -2.98 -18.93
C VAL A 179 1.32 -2.64 -17.67
N GLN A 180 2.64 -2.47 -17.74
CA GLN A 180 3.44 -2.03 -16.60
C GLN A 180 3.02 -0.64 -16.10
N SER A 181 2.62 0.27 -16.99
CA SER A 181 2.07 1.58 -16.60
C SER A 181 0.80 1.45 -15.78
N ILE A 182 -0.14 0.57 -16.18
CA ILE A 182 -1.37 0.29 -15.42
C ILE A 182 -1.03 -0.31 -14.05
N ILE A 183 -0.13 -1.30 -14.01
CA ILE A 183 0.34 -1.91 -12.77
C ILE A 183 0.94 -0.85 -11.82
N ASN A 184 1.78 0.03 -12.35
CA ASN A 184 2.37 1.11 -11.55
C ASN A 184 1.30 2.08 -10.99
N LYS A 185 0.27 2.39 -11.76
CA LYS A 185 -0.83 3.24 -11.31
C LYS A 185 -1.72 2.53 -10.29
N LYS A 186 -2.20 1.32 -10.61
CA LYS A 186 -3.16 0.57 -9.76
C LYS A 186 -2.49 0.06 -8.49
N THR A 187 -1.33 -0.57 -8.60
CA THR A 187 -0.63 -1.26 -7.49
C THR A 187 0.54 -0.43 -6.94
N GLY A 188 1.39 0.09 -7.81
CA GLY A 188 2.61 0.83 -7.46
C GLY A 188 2.34 2.13 -6.73
N ALA A 189 1.29 2.86 -7.09
CA ALA A 189 0.95 4.16 -6.52
C ALA A 189 0.80 4.14 -4.99
N LEU A 190 0.15 3.14 -4.42
CA LEU A 190 0.02 3.01 -2.96
C LEU A 190 1.34 2.66 -2.28
N PHE A 191 2.23 1.93 -2.94
CA PHE A 191 3.59 1.71 -2.45
C PHE A 191 4.41 3.01 -2.48
N GLU A 192 4.20 3.88 -3.49
CA GLU A 192 4.85 5.19 -3.57
C GLU A 192 4.46 6.07 -2.37
N ILE A 193 3.15 6.18 -2.06
CA ILE A 193 2.68 6.92 -0.89
C ILE A 193 3.29 6.32 0.40
N ALA A 194 3.28 5.00 0.55
CA ALA A 194 3.81 4.33 1.73
C ALA A 194 5.31 4.60 1.93
N CYS A 195 6.11 4.41 0.88
CA CYS A 195 7.57 4.58 0.96
C CYS A 195 7.97 6.03 1.20
N VAL A 196 7.33 6.99 0.51
CA VAL A 196 7.61 8.43 0.70
C VAL A 196 7.21 8.89 2.10
N SER A 197 6.05 8.42 2.62
CA SER A 197 5.60 8.73 3.98
C SER A 197 6.55 8.18 5.04
N GLY A 198 6.96 6.91 4.91
CA GLY A 198 7.92 6.28 5.81
C GLY A 198 9.27 6.96 5.80
N TRP A 199 9.74 7.38 4.63
CA TRP A 199 11.00 8.09 4.45
C TRP A 199 10.96 9.48 5.10
N LEU A 200 10.03 10.34 4.71
CA LEU A 200 10.02 11.74 5.12
C LEU A 200 9.64 11.90 6.59
N PHE A 201 8.57 11.26 7.06
CA PHE A 201 8.21 11.32 8.47
C PHE A 201 9.19 10.54 9.36
N GLY A 202 9.89 9.53 8.80
CA GLY A 202 11.00 8.85 9.46
C GLY A 202 12.25 9.72 9.63
N GLY A 203 12.36 10.86 8.95
CA GLY A 203 13.47 11.80 9.03
C GLY A 203 14.49 11.70 7.89
N GLY A 204 14.10 11.10 6.78
CA GLY A 204 14.92 11.04 5.56
C GLY A 204 14.95 12.37 4.81
N ASP A 205 16.05 12.63 4.10
CA ASP A 205 16.25 13.83 3.31
C ASP A 205 15.28 13.88 2.12
N SER A 206 14.59 15.01 1.94
CA SER A 206 13.65 15.24 0.83
C SER A 206 14.32 15.17 -0.55
N LEU A 207 15.61 15.42 -0.65
CA LEU A 207 16.38 15.26 -1.90
C LEU A 207 16.44 13.81 -2.39
N CYS A 208 16.21 12.84 -1.50
CA CYS A 208 16.17 11.42 -1.84
C CYS A 208 14.80 10.92 -2.31
N VAL A 209 13.75 11.74 -2.25
CA VAL A 209 12.39 11.36 -2.66
C VAL A 209 12.34 10.72 -4.05
N PRO A 210 13.04 11.21 -5.09
CA PRO A 210 13.06 10.54 -6.40
C PRO A 210 13.59 9.10 -6.35
N LYS A 211 14.55 8.80 -5.47
CA LYS A 211 15.09 7.44 -5.29
C LYS A 211 14.14 6.54 -4.49
N ILE A 212 13.42 7.10 -3.54
CA ILE A 212 12.36 6.39 -2.82
C ILE A 212 11.19 6.04 -3.75
N ILE A 213 10.83 6.95 -4.65
CA ILE A 213 9.83 6.70 -5.70
C ILE A 213 10.31 5.58 -6.63
N GLU A 214 11.57 5.63 -7.09
CA GLU A 214 12.15 4.56 -7.92
C GLU A 214 12.12 3.20 -7.20
N PHE A 215 12.41 3.17 -5.89
CA PHE A 215 12.32 1.98 -5.06
C PHE A 215 10.88 1.45 -4.98
N SER A 216 9.92 2.32 -4.69
CA SER A 216 8.50 1.94 -4.54
C SER A 216 7.89 1.38 -5.82
N GLN A 217 8.25 1.94 -6.97
CA GLN A 217 7.79 1.46 -8.29
C GLN A 217 8.32 0.05 -8.57
N ASN A 218 9.61 -0.20 -8.33
CA ASN A 218 10.17 -1.54 -8.49
C ASN A 218 9.59 -2.53 -7.47
N PHE A 219 9.33 -2.10 -6.23
CA PHE A 219 8.69 -2.94 -5.24
C PHE A 219 7.23 -3.27 -5.61
N GLY A 220 6.50 -2.32 -6.19
CA GLY A 220 5.16 -2.53 -6.72
C GLY A 220 5.13 -3.53 -7.88
N LEU A 221 6.09 -3.43 -8.81
CA LEU A 221 6.26 -4.41 -9.90
C LEU A 221 6.62 -5.79 -9.36
N LEU A 222 7.59 -5.89 -8.46
CA LEU A 222 7.94 -7.14 -7.78
C LEU A 222 6.71 -7.79 -7.13
N PHE A 223 5.91 -7.00 -6.42
CA PHE A 223 4.70 -7.46 -5.75
C PHE A 223 3.70 -8.02 -6.77
N GLN A 224 3.38 -7.25 -7.82
CA GLN A 224 2.38 -7.64 -8.82
C GLN A 224 2.83 -8.82 -9.67
N MET A 225 4.10 -8.84 -10.11
CA MET A 225 4.61 -9.97 -10.89
C MET A 225 4.53 -11.28 -10.11
N LYS A 226 4.74 -11.24 -8.81
CA LYS A 226 4.59 -12.44 -7.98
C LYS A 226 3.13 -12.87 -7.85
N ASP A 227 2.20 -11.94 -7.67
CA ASP A 227 0.77 -12.25 -7.67
C ASP A 227 0.35 -12.83 -9.04
N ASP A 228 0.71 -12.17 -10.14
CA ASP A 228 0.38 -12.65 -11.51
C ASP A 228 0.91 -14.06 -11.80
N ILE A 229 2.11 -14.41 -11.29
CA ILE A 229 2.68 -15.76 -11.45
C ILE A 229 1.90 -16.79 -10.62
N LEU A 230 1.46 -16.43 -9.41
CA LEU A 230 0.69 -17.34 -8.55
C LEU A 230 -0.71 -17.60 -9.12
N ASP A 231 -1.33 -16.59 -9.72
CA ASP A 231 -2.69 -16.65 -10.24
C ASP A 231 -2.82 -17.39 -11.58
N ILE A 232 -1.70 -17.69 -12.28
CA ILE A 232 -1.73 -18.51 -13.51
C ILE A 232 -2.42 -19.86 -13.31
N HIS A 233 -2.35 -20.44 -12.11
CA HIS A 233 -2.90 -21.75 -11.78
C HIS A 233 -4.33 -21.73 -11.25
N GLN A 234 -4.91 -20.55 -11.09
CA GLN A 234 -6.32 -20.43 -10.73
C GLN A 234 -7.16 -20.59 -11.99
N ASP A 235 -7.88 -21.70 -12.09
CA ASP A 235 -8.62 -22.15 -13.27
C ASP A 235 -9.47 -21.04 -13.93
N GLY A 236 -9.05 -20.58 -15.10
CA GLY A 236 -9.87 -20.30 -16.29
C GLY A 236 -11.01 -19.29 -16.21
N GLN A 237 -11.18 -18.52 -15.16
CA GLN A 237 -12.22 -17.48 -15.06
C GLN A 237 -11.57 -16.09 -14.96
N ASP A 238 -12.08 -15.19 -15.79
CA ASP A 238 -11.83 -13.75 -15.90
C ASP A 238 -10.75 -13.20 -14.93
N VAL A 239 -9.52 -13.63 -15.18
CA VAL A 239 -8.37 -13.05 -14.51
C VAL A 239 -8.17 -11.71 -15.20
N GLY A 240 -8.47 -10.62 -14.54
CA GLY A 240 -8.25 -9.27 -15.04
C GLY A 240 -6.88 -9.08 -15.67
N LEU A 241 -6.31 -7.93 -15.74
CA LEU A 241 -4.99 -7.71 -16.29
C LEU A 241 -3.93 -8.55 -15.54
N ASN A 242 -3.38 -9.59 -16.19
CA ASN A 242 -2.31 -10.45 -15.66
C ASN A 242 -1.14 -10.48 -16.65
N TYR A 243 0.00 -9.94 -16.24
CA TYR A 243 1.19 -9.81 -17.10
C TYR A 243 1.73 -11.17 -17.55
N ALA A 244 1.71 -12.18 -16.67
CA ALA A 244 2.23 -13.50 -16.98
C ALA A 244 1.35 -14.26 -17.99
N LEU A 245 0.03 -14.04 -17.98
CA LEU A 245 -0.87 -14.58 -19.01
C LEU A 245 -0.72 -13.86 -20.35
N LEU A 246 -0.47 -12.54 -20.34
CA LEU A 246 -0.35 -11.74 -21.56
C LEU A 246 0.98 -11.92 -22.29
N PHE A 247 2.09 -12.02 -21.54
CA PHE A 247 3.45 -11.98 -22.10
C PHE A 247 4.27 -13.24 -21.79
N GLY A 248 3.71 -14.19 -21.05
CA GLY A 248 4.34 -15.46 -20.70
C GLY A 248 5.06 -15.44 -19.34
N LEU A 249 5.12 -16.63 -18.73
CA LEU A 249 5.69 -16.86 -17.42
C LEU A 249 7.17 -16.45 -17.31
N ASP A 250 7.95 -16.69 -18.36
CA ASP A 250 9.39 -16.36 -18.36
C ASP A 250 9.60 -14.85 -18.34
N ALA A 251 8.80 -14.08 -19.09
CA ALA A 251 8.85 -12.60 -19.07
C ALA A 251 8.45 -12.03 -17.68
N ALA A 252 7.42 -12.61 -17.05
CA ALA A 252 7.02 -12.21 -15.70
C ALA A 252 8.10 -12.53 -14.67
N LYS A 253 8.77 -13.68 -14.75
CA LYS A 253 9.90 -14.05 -13.88
C LYS A 253 11.11 -13.16 -14.09
N GLU A 254 11.43 -12.80 -15.32
CA GLU A 254 12.53 -11.87 -15.62
C GLU A 254 12.26 -10.48 -15.02
N LEU A 255 11.04 -9.97 -15.18
CA LEU A 255 10.65 -8.68 -14.61
C LEU A 255 10.65 -8.72 -13.07
N LEU A 256 10.17 -9.82 -12.45
CA LEU A 256 10.22 -10.05 -11.01
C LEU A 256 11.67 -9.97 -10.50
N ASN A 257 12.59 -10.73 -11.10
CA ASN A 257 13.99 -10.78 -10.67
C ASN A 257 14.68 -9.43 -10.87
N THR A 258 14.48 -8.79 -12.02
CA THR A 258 15.03 -7.46 -12.31
C THR A 258 14.55 -6.41 -11.30
N SER A 259 13.25 -6.44 -10.94
CA SER A 259 12.67 -5.54 -9.96
C SER A 259 13.23 -5.80 -8.55
N MET A 260 13.47 -7.06 -8.20
CA MET A 260 14.08 -7.46 -6.92
C MET A 260 15.51 -6.95 -6.81
N ASP A 261 16.35 -7.20 -7.82
CA ASP A 261 17.74 -6.73 -7.89
C ASP A 261 17.81 -5.19 -7.81
N LYS A 262 16.89 -4.52 -8.48
CA LYS A 262 16.80 -3.07 -8.47
C LYS A 262 16.43 -2.53 -7.09
N CYS A 263 15.48 -3.17 -6.39
CA CYS A 263 15.15 -2.81 -5.00
C CYS A 263 16.36 -2.92 -4.09
N ILE A 264 17.11 -4.02 -4.14
CA ILE A 264 18.32 -4.21 -3.33
C ILE A 264 19.39 -3.16 -3.66
N SER A 265 19.61 -2.89 -4.95
CA SER A 265 20.55 -1.85 -5.39
C SER A 265 20.18 -0.47 -4.85
N LEU A 266 18.89 -0.11 -4.88
CA LEU A 266 18.38 1.17 -4.37
C LEU A 266 18.50 1.26 -2.84
N LEU A 267 18.25 0.18 -2.08
CA LEU A 267 18.51 0.17 -0.64
C LEU A 267 19.99 0.43 -0.32
N ASN A 268 20.90 -0.21 -1.06
CA ASN A 268 22.34 0.03 -0.90
C ASN A 268 22.73 1.49 -1.21
N HIS A 269 22.10 2.11 -2.21
CA HIS A 269 22.29 3.53 -2.50
C HIS A 269 21.77 4.41 -1.36
N LEU A 270 20.56 4.15 -0.85
CA LEU A 270 19.91 4.91 0.21
C LEU A 270 20.65 4.83 1.56
N ARG A 271 21.47 3.78 1.79
CA ARG A 271 22.38 3.72 2.94
C ARG A 271 23.33 4.93 3.00
N GLN A 272 23.76 5.45 1.87
CA GLN A 272 24.62 6.63 1.80
C GLN A 272 23.91 7.92 2.21
N TYR A 273 22.57 7.90 2.23
CA TYR A 273 21.69 9.02 2.56
C TYR A 273 20.94 8.83 3.88
N GLY A 274 21.44 7.96 4.75
CA GLY A 274 20.93 7.85 6.13
C GLY A 274 20.05 6.65 6.43
N LEU A 275 19.75 5.77 5.47
CA LEU A 275 19.06 4.51 5.73
C LEU A 275 20.06 3.52 6.38
N LYS A 276 20.14 3.54 7.73
CA LYS A 276 21.18 2.84 8.50
C LYS A 276 21.00 1.34 8.54
N ASP A 277 19.73 0.90 8.63
CA ASP A 277 19.37 -0.51 8.71
C ASP A 277 18.37 -0.86 7.61
N THR A 278 18.76 -1.78 6.73
CA THR A 278 17.95 -2.25 5.59
C THR A 278 17.55 -3.72 5.74
N LEU A 279 17.95 -4.38 6.84
CA LEU A 279 17.78 -5.83 6.98
C LEU A 279 16.32 -6.25 6.84
N GLU A 280 15.40 -5.58 7.52
CA GLU A 280 13.97 -5.91 7.47
C GLU A 280 13.36 -5.66 6.09
N LEU A 281 13.83 -4.61 5.39
CA LEU A 281 13.41 -4.33 4.02
C LEU A 281 13.95 -5.37 3.03
N GLU A 282 15.20 -5.80 3.18
CA GLU A 282 15.80 -6.88 2.38
C GLU A 282 15.04 -8.19 2.60
N MET A 283 14.74 -8.53 3.86
CA MET A 283 13.91 -9.70 4.20
C MET A 283 12.51 -9.62 3.58
N LEU A 284 11.91 -8.45 3.52
CA LEU A 284 10.60 -8.25 2.90
C LEU A 284 10.67 -8.42 1.39
N ILE A 285 11.71 -7.90 0.72
CA ILE A 285 11.93 -8.07 -0.71
C ILE A 285 12.10 -9.56 -1.05
N GLU A 286 12.95 -10.27 -0.30
CA GLU A 286 13.14 -11.71 -0.49
C GLU A 286 11.82 -12.48 -0.27
N TYR A 287 11.10 -12.19 0.82
CA TYR A 287 9.81 -12.81 1.09
C TYR A 287 8.82 -12.59 -0.06
N MET A 288 8.73 -11.38 -0.62
CA MET A 288 7.87 -11.09 -1.77
C MET A 288 8.25 -11.92 -2.99
N GLY A 289 9.54 -12.15 -3.25
CA GLY A 289 10.02 -12.97 -4.37
C GLY A 289 9.74 -14.46 -4.24
N ILE A 290 9.76 -15.01 -3.02
CA ILE A 290 9.69 -16.47 -2.77
C ILE A 290 8.34 -16.96 -2.24
N ARG A 291 7.43 -16.10 -1.80
CA ARG A 291 6.13 -16.51 -1.23
C ARG A 291 5.34 -17.39 -2.21
N ASP A 292 4.62 -18.37 -1.67
CA ASP A 292 3.84 -19.33 -2.47
C ASP A 292 2.34 -19.00 -2.53
N TYR A 293 1.87 -18.00 -1.77
CA TYR A 293 0.48 -17.48 -1.75
C TYR A 293 0.38 -16.13 -1.01
#